data_53b4cdb9d2b97eb0c2a2675abb176fd1
#
_entry.id   53b4cdb9d2b97eb0c2a2675abb176fd1
#
_cell.length_a   1.000
_cell.length_b   1.000
_cell.length_c   1.000
_cell.angle_alpha   90.00
_cell.angle_beta   90.00
_cell.angle_gamma   90.00
#
_symmetry.space_group_name_H-M   'P 1'
#
loop_
_entity.id
_entity.type
_entity.pdbx_description
1 polymer ?
#
loop_
_entity_poly.entity_id
_entity_poly.type
_entity_poly.pdbx_seq_one_letter_code
_entity_poly.pdbx_strand_id
1 'polypeptide(L)'
;DENYIINETFFKRYEDVVNYALDAGFYVMVNLHHDSSEWLDLWDGNKESEEYGRFVALWEQLADRFKDYGDHLMFESINEVCFENSVCPNDDLQNEFVKEINLAFYNIVRNSGGNNGTRMLVLPTTYTNHGLQYSEYLADYMEDLNDPNLIATVHYYSTSIYAFTCNIGLASFDEEHWGTTARKEIDNFYNCLKTAFTDKGIGVVIGEYGLFNMGSKNSLNDGEVLKYIDYMNYKGQELGICTMLWECGNIIDRNTYEYTNTTWGEAIQSSMSERSSYATGFDQS
;
A
#
# COMPACT_ATOMS: atom_id res chain seq x y z
N ASP A 1 16.97 -18.56 -11.08
CA ASP A 1 17.52 -19.46 -12.07
C ASP A 1 16.68 -19.41 -13.35
N GLU A 2 17.01 -20.18 -14.36
CA GLU A 2 16.32 -20.20 -15.68
C GLU A 2 14.82 -20.57 -15.59
N ASN A 3 14.36 -21.07 -14.45
CA ASN A 3 12.96 -21.45 -14.18
C ASN A 3 12.30 -20.55 -13.14
N TYR A 4 12.92 -19.44 -12.76
CA TYR A 4 12.44 -18.49 -11.75
C TYR A 4 12.17 -19.12 -10.37
N ILE A 5 12.92 -20.19 -10.01
CA ILE A 5 12.77 -20.84 -8.72
C ILE A 5 13.35 -19.96 -7.62
N ILE A 6 12.53 -19.63 -6.63
CA ILE A 6 12.93 -18.86 -5.46
C ILE A 6 13.98 -19.64 -4.69
N ASN A 7 15.11 -18.99 -4.35
CA ASN A 7 16.15 -19.61 -3.53
C ASN A 7 15.55 -20.04 -2.18
N GLU A 8 15.67 -21.32 -1.83
CA GLU A 8 15.03 -21.88 -0.63
C GLU A 8 15.51 -21.23 0.68
N THR A 9 16.77 -20.83 0.77
CA THR A 9 17.29 -20.14 1.96
C THR A 9 16.65 -18.77 2.11
N PHE A 10 16.47 -18.04 1.02
CA PHE A 10 15.77 -16.77 0.99
C PHE A 10 14.29 -16.98 1.31
N PHE A 11 13.65 -17.95 0.69
CA PHE A 11 12.22 -18.23 0.86
C PHE A 11 11.89 -18.60 2.32
N LYS A 12 12.75 -19.44 2.92
CA LYS A 12 12.61 -19.79 4.33
C LYS A 12 12.75 -18.55 5.23
N ARG A 13 13.71 -17.67 4.96
CA ARG A 13 13.86 -16.42 5.72
C ARG A 13 12.61 -15.52 5.57
N TYR A 14 12.06 -15.43 4.36
CA TYR A 14 10.84 -14.70 4.10
C TYR A 14 9.67 -15.27 4.91
N GLU A 15 9.50 -16.59 4.90
CA GLU A 15 8.50 -17.30 5.70
C GLU A 15 8.70 -17.07 7.21
N ASP A 16 9.94 -17.12 7.71
CA ASP A 16 10.25 -16.85 9.11
C ASP A 16 9.80 -15.42 9.54
N VAL A 17 10.00 -14.42 8.68
CA VAL A 17 9.54 -13.04 8.95
C VAL A 17 8.02 -12.94 8.96
N VAL A 18 7.34 -13.60 8.02
CA VAL A 18 5.87 -13.71 8.02
C VAL A 18 5.38 -14.33 9.33
N ASN A 19 5.99 -15.44 9.75
CA ASN A 19 5.62 -16.13 10.99
C ASN A 19 5.84 -15.25 12.24
N TYR A 20 6.96 -14.52 12.32
CA TYR A 20 7.19 -13.58 13.44
C TYR A 20 6.09 -12.54 13.57
N ALA A 21 5.63 -11.99 12.45
CA ALA A 21 4.56 -11.00 12.46
C ALA A 21 3.20 -11.63 12.83
N LEU A 22 2.88 -12.79 12.28
CA LEU A 22 1.65 -13.54 12.62
C LEU A 22 1.63 -13.96 14.10
N ASP A 23 2.75 -14.47 14.64
CA ASP A 23 2.89 -14.87 16.04
C ASP A 23 2.75 -13.67 16.99
N ALA A 24 3.11 -12.47 16.53
CA ALA A 24 2.87 -11.22 17.25
C ALA A 24 1.42 -10.73 17.17
N GLY A 25 0.56 -11.42 16.43
CA GLY A 25 -0.87 -11.11 16.29
C GLY A 25 -1.19 -10.09 15.19
N PHE A 26 -0.25 -9.78 14.30
CA PHE A 26 -0.50 -8.88 13.18
C PHE A 26 -1.29 -9.57 12.05
N TYR A 27 -2.01 -8.74 11.28
CA TYR A 27 -2.35 -9.07 9.90
C TYR A 27 -1.13 -8.79 9.05
N VAL A 28 -0.80 -9.70 8.16
CA VAL A 28 0.41 -9.61 7.32
C VAL A 28 -0.01 -9.56 5.86
N MET A 29 0.52 -8.59 5.12
CA MET A 29 0.37 -8.50 3.68
C MET A 29 1.72 -8.75 3.02
N VAL A 30 1.79 -9.75 2.15
CA VAL A 30 2.99 -10.08 1.37
C VAL A 30 2.78 -9.72 -0.09
N ASN A 31 3.83 -9.20 -0.75
CA ASN A 31 3.79 -8.79 -2.14
C ASN A 31 5.11 -9.08 -2.87
N LEU A 32 5.09 -8.85 -4.18
CA LEU A 32 6.30 -8.63 -4.98
C LEU A 32 6.55 -7.12 -5.01
N HIS A 33 7.63 -6.64 -4.37
CA HIS A 33 7.80 -5.21 -4.10
C HIS A 33 8.64 -4.49 -5.16
N HIS A 34 9.97 -4.70 -5.19
CA HIS A 34 10.85 -4.04 -6.16
C HIS A 34 10.78 -4.65 -7.56
N ASP A 35 10.22 -5.83 -7.69
CA ASP A 35 10.01 -6.54 -8.95
C ASP A 35 9.25 -5.71 -9.98
N SER A 36 8.38 -4.81 -9.53
CA SER A 36 7.62 -3.89 -10.37
C SER A 36 8.49 -2.97 -11.23
N SER A 37 9.63 -2.50 -10.69
CA SER A 37 10.52 -1.54 -11.35
C SER A 37 11.88 -2.14 -11.77
N GLU A 38 12.16 -3.39 -11.39
CA GLU A 38 13.41 -4.06 -11.76
C GLU A 38 13.31 -4.86 -13.06
N TRP A 39 12.11 -5.38 -13.35
CA TRP A 39 11.93 -6.21 -14.54
C TRP A 39 10.49 -6.26 -15.07
N LEU A 40 9.44 -6.17 -14.23
CA LEU A 40 8.06 -6.29 -14.70
C LEU A 40 7.60 -5.07 -15.51
N ASP A 41 8.17 -3.90 -15.26
CA ASP A 41 7.93 -2.68 -16.04
C ASP A 41 8.32 -2.82 -17.52
N LEU A 42 9.13 -3.82 -17.88
CA LEU A 42 9.51 -4.14 -19.24
C LEU A 42 8.46 -4.98 -20.00
N TRP A 43 7.44 -5.48 -19.31
CA TRP A 43 6.40 -6.28 -19.92
C TRP A 43 5.60 -5.48 -20.97
N ASP A 44 5.44 -6.04 -22.15
CA ASP A 44 4.82 -5.42 -23.32
C ASP A 44 3.37 -5.88 -23.58
N GLY A 45 2.77 -6.63 -22.65
CA GLY A 45 1.45 -7.26 -22.81
C GLY A 45 1.49 -8.67 -23.40
N ASN A 46 2.65 -9.17 -23.79
CA ASN A 46 2.79 -10.52 -24.31
C ASN A 46 2.86 -11.56 -23.18
N LYS A 47 1.85 -12.43 -23.07
CA LYS A 47 1.80 -13.49 -22.04
C LYS A 47 2.81 -14.63 -22.25
N GLU A 48 3.48 -14.67 -23.40
CA GLU A 48 4.58 -15.61 -23.67
C GLU A 48 5.96 -15.00 -23.36
N SER A 49 6.01 -13.79 -22.82
CA SER A 49 7.26 -13.12 -22.48
C SER A 49 7.89 -13.66 -21.20
N GLU A 50 9.16 -13.34 -21.03
CA GLU A 50 9.94 -13.71 -19.85
C GLU A 50 9.37 -13.06 -18.57
N GLU A 51 9.01 -11.79 -18.64
CA GLU A 51 8.48 -11.00 -17.52
C GLU A 51 7.17 -11.61 -16.99
N TYR A 52 6.25 -11.93 -17.89
CA TYR A 52 4.99 -12.55 -17.52
C TYR A 52 5.20 -13.96 -16.95
N GLY A 53 6.03 -14.78 -17.59
CA GLY A 53 6.38 -16.10 -17.11
C GLY A 53 7.03 -16.09 -15.71
N ARG A 54 7.89 -15.12 -15.46
CA ARG A 54 8.51 -14.88 -14.14
C ARG A 54 7.50 -14.48 -13.08
N PHE A 55 6.59 -13.56 -13.40
CA PHE A 55 5.51 -13.16 -12.50
C PHE A 55 4.63 -14.36 -12.09
N VAL A 56 4.21 -15.14 -13.06
CA VAL A 56 3.42 -16.35 -12.83
C VAL A 56 4.17 -17.35 -11.95
N ALA A 57 5.41 -17.67 -12.29
CA ALA A 57 6.22 -18.64 -11.54
C ALA A 57 6.46 -18.22 -10.08
N LEU A 58 6.65 -16.93 -9.81
CA LEU A 58 6.82 -16.41 -8.45
C LEU A 58 5.53 -16.55 -7.64
N TRP A 59 4.38 -16.17 -8.22
CA TRP A 59 3.11 -16.28 -7.52
C TRP A 59 2.65 -17.72 -7.31
N GLU A 60 2.93 -18.64 -8.24
CA GLU A 60 2.66 -20.07 -8.04
C GLU A 60 3.41 -20.61 -6.83
N GLN A 61 4.69 -20.25 -6.67
CA GLN A 61 5.51 -20.68 -5.54
C GLN A 61 5.06 -20.03 -4.22
N LEU A 62 4.75 -18.74 -4.20
CA LEU A 62 4.22 -18.04 -3.02
C LEU A 62 2.87 -18.61 -2.61
N ALA A 63 1.97 -18.80 -3.57
CA ALA A 63 0.65 -19.35 -3.31
C ALA A 63 0.72 -20.79 -2.76
N ASP A 64 1.60 -21.66 -3.29
CA ASP A 64 1.78 -23.02 -2.79
C ASP A 64 2.41 -23.03 -1.38
N ARG A 65 3.44 -22.21 -1.12
CA ARG A 65 4.12 -22.12 0.17
C ARG A 65 3.17 -21.73 1.30
N PHE A 66 2.28 -20.79 1.05
CA PHE A 66 1.43 -20.19 2.07
C PHE A 66 -0.04 -20.64 2.03
N LYS A 67 -0.41 -21.62 1.20
CA LYS A 67 -1.82 -22.02 1.01
C LYS A 67 -2.55 -22.45 2.28
N ASP A 68 -1.82 -23.02 3.25
CA ASP A 68 -2.39 -23.52 4.50
C ASP A 68 -2.36 -22.51 5.66
N TYR A 69 -1.83 -21.29 5.41
CA TYR A 69 -1.82 -20.21 6.39
C TYR A 69 -3.22 -19.61 6.58
N GLY A 70 -3.50 -19.13 7.79
CA GLY A 70 -4.78 -18.57 8.18
C GLY A 70 -5.11 -17.22 7.50
N ASP A 71 -6.24 -16.66 7.88
CA ASP A 71 -6.84 -15.44 7.33
C ASP A 71 -6.15 -14.14 7.74
N HIS A 72 -5.23 -14.19 8.70
CA HIS A 72 -4.35 -13.05 9.02
C HIS A 72 -3.26 -12.81 7.98
N LEU A 73 -3.06 -13.72 7.02
CA LEU A 73 -2.13 -13.52 5.91
C LEU A 73 -2.90 -13.15 4.64
N MET A 74 -2.57 -12.00 4.07
CA MET A 74 -3.09 -11.47 2.81
C MET A 74 -2.00 -11.46 1.74
N PHE A 75 -2.40 -11.46 0.49
CA PHE A 75 -1.49 -11.31 -0.65
C PHE A 75 -1.86 -10.08 -1.47
N GLU A 76 -0.87 -9.26 -1.78
CA GLU A 76 -0.96 -8.14 -2.71
C GLU A 76 -0.21 -8.49 -4.00
N SER A 77 -0.83 -8.27 -5.16
CA SER A 77 -0.32 -8.77 -6.43
C SER A 77 1.06 -8.24 -6.79
N ILE A 78 1.27 -6.94 -6.66
CA ILE A 78 2.49 -6.23 -7.04
C ILE A 78 2.50 -4.82 -6.43
N ASN A 79 3.68 -4.31 -6.08
CA ASN A 79 3.87 -2.93 -5.63
C ASN A 79 4.03 -1.97 -6.81
N GLU A 80 3.39 -0.82 -6.78
CA GLU A 80 3.61 0.39 -7.62
C GLU A 80 4.00 0.13 -9.08
N VAL A 81 3.37 -0.85 -9.73
CA VAL A 81 3.74 -1.18 -11.10
C VAL A 81 3.31 -0.11 -12.10
N CYS A 82 4.25 0.28 -12.94
CA CYS A 82 4.04 1.16 -14.09
C CYS A 82 4.93 0.68 -15.24
N PHE A 83 4.35 0.53 -16.42
CA PHE A 83 5.02 -0.01 -17.61
C PHE A 83 5.65 1.10 -18.46
N GLU A 84 6.37 2.04 -17.85
CA GLU A 84 6.95 3.22 -18.51
C GLU A 84 7.98 2.88 -19.58
N ASN A 85 8.75 1.83 -19.37
CA ASN A 85 9.79 1.39 -20.30
C ASN A 85 9.25 0.48 -21.40
N SER A 86 7.98 0.11 -21.34
CA SER A 86 7.30 -0.69 -22.34
C SER A 86 6.66 0.17 -23.43
N VAL A 87 5.98 -0.48 -24.37
CA VAL A 87 5.17 0.17 -25.41
C VAL A 87 3.87 0.78 -24.89
N CYS A 88 3.75 1.05 -23.60
CA CYS A 88 2.55 1.48 -22.92
C CYS A 88 2.50 3.02 -22.76
N PRO A 89 2.06 3.79 -23.76
CA PRO A 89 2.26 5.24 -23.83
C PRO A 89 1.19 6.07 -23.12
N ASN A 90 0.13 5.47 -22.58
CA ASN A 90 -0.98 6.19 -21.97
C ASN A 90 -1.63 5.44 -20.83
N ASP A 91 -2.38 6.17 -20.00
CA ASP A 91 -3.00 5.64 -18.77
C ASP A 91 -4.00 4.51 -19.03
N ASP A 92 -4.75 4.55 -20.14
CA ASP A 92 -5.74 3.52 -20.43
C ASP A 92 -5.04 2.18 -20.68
N LEU A 93 -3.94 2.17 -21.42
CA LEU A 93 -3.18 0.96 -21.69
C LEU A 93 -2.42 0.49 -20.43
N GLN A 94 -1.95 1.40 -19.59
CA GLN A 94 -1.38 1.08 -18.28
C GLN A 94 -2.42 0.37 -17.39
N ASN A 95 -3.64 0.88 -17.35
CA ASN A 95 -4.74 0.27 -16.60
C ASN A 95 -5.07 -1.13 -17.09
N GLU A 96 -5.11 -1.35 -18.42
CA GLU A 96 -5.32 -2.68 -19.00
C GLU A 96 -4.20 -3.65 -18.59
N PHE A 97 -2.95 -3.23 -18.63
CA PHE A 97 -1.81 -4.08 -18.24
C PHE A 97 -1.85 -4.42 -16.75
N VAL A 98 -2.11 -3.46 -15.87
CA VAL A 98 -2.27 -3.73 -14.44
C VAL A 98 -3.44 -4.66 -14.17
N LYS A 99 -4.57 -4.49 -14.87
CA LYS A 99 -5.70 -5.40 -14.78
C LYS A 99 -5.30 -6.83 -15.16
N GLU A 100 -4.57 -7.01 -16.26
CA GLU A 100 -4.12 -8.35 -16.70
C GLU A 100 -3.21 -9.02 -15.68
N ILE A 101 -2.28 -8.27 -15.05
CA ILE A 101 -1.41 -8.76 -13.97
C ILE A 101 -2.23 -9.11 -12.72
N ASN A 102 -3.16 -8.26 -12.32
CA ASN A 102 -4.05 -8.52 -11.19
C ASN A 102 -4.93 -9.76 -11.42
N LEU A 103 -5.45 -9.94 -12.63
CA LEU A 103 -6.26 -11.11 -12.98
C LEU A 103 -5.43 -12.40 -13.05
N ALA A 104 -4.19 -12.33 -13.52
CA ALA A 104 -3.27 -13.46 -13.48
C ALA A 104 -3.00 -13.89 -12.03
N PHE A 105 -2.62 -12.94 -11.17
CA PHE A 105 -2.45 -13.17 -9.74
C PHE A 105 -3.69 -13.78 -9.09
N TYR A 106 -4.86 -13.16 -9.29
CA TYR A 106 -6.13 -13.65 -8.76
C TYR A 106 -6.38 -15.11 -9.13
N ASN A 107 -6.25 -15.46 -10.41
CA ASN A 107 -6.47 -16.82 -10.89
C ASN A 107 -5.47 -17.81 -10.32
N ILE A 108 -4.18 -17.45 -10.25
CA ILE A 108 -3.14 -18.32 -9.67
C ILE A 108 -3.48 -18.64 -8.21
N VAL A 109 -3.74 -17.62 -7.42
CA VAL A 109 -3.99 -17.82 -5.99
C VAL A 109 -5.28 -18.59 -5.76
N ARG A 110 -6.39 -18.21 -6.38
CA ARG A 110 -7.69 -18.88 -6.19
C ARG A 110 -7.66 -20.36 -6.59
N ASN A 111 -6.85 -20.74 -7.56
CA ASN A 111 -6.74 -22.12 -8.04
C ASN A 111 -5.65 -22.94 -7.31
N SER A 112 -4.84 -22.36 -6.44
CA SER A 112 -3.71 -23.05 -5.79
C SER A 112 -4.12 -23.96 -4.61
N GLY A 113 -5.39 -23.93 -4.18
CA GLY A 113 -5.92 -24.78 -3.13
C GLY A 113 -5.72 -24.24 -1.71
N GLY A 114 -5.99 -25.10 -0.70
CA GLY A 114 -5.94 -24.71 0.70
C GLY A 114 -6.82 -23.51 1.04
N ASN A 115 -6.36 -22.64 1.92
CA ASN A 115 -7.08 -21.41 2.33
C ASN A 115 -7.05 -20.30 1.26
N ASN A 116 -6.30 -20.49 0.18
CA ASN A 116 -6.18 -19.50 -0.87
C ASN A 116 -7.49 -19.28 -1.65
N GLY A 117 -8.40 -20.22 -1.63
CA GLY A 117 -9.73 -20.08 -2.21
C GLY A 117 -10.56 -18.94 -1.60
N THR A 118 -10.29 -18.57 -0.34
CA THR A 118 -10.99 -17.50 0.40
C THR A 118 -10.04 -16.48 1.03
N ARG A 119 -8.74 -16.56 0.78
CA ARG A 119 -7.75 -15.60 1.28
C ARG A 119 -8.08 -14.20 0.79
N MET A 120 -7.89 -13.19 1.66
CA MET A 120 -7.93 -11.80 1.23
C MET A 120 -6.85 -11.54 0.19
N LEU A 121 -7.25 -11.07 -1.00
CA LEU A 121 -6.36 -10.63 -2.06
C LEU A 121 -6.46 -9.13 -2.23
N VAL A 122 -5.31 -8.50 -2.32
CA VAL A 122 -5.18 -7.05 -2.41
C VAL A 122 -4.74 -6.68 -3.82
N LEU A 123 -5.54 -5.87 -4.48
CA LEU A 123 -5.32 -5.48 -5.87
C LEU A 123 -4.95 -4.00 -5.94
N PRO A 124 -3.78 -3.65 -6.47
CA PRO A 124 -3.38 -2.25 -6.66
C PRO A 124 -4.06 -1.62 -7.87
N THR A 125 -4.27 -0.32 -7.78
CA THR A 125 -4.47 0.54 -8.94
C THR A 125 -3.16 0.68 -9.74
N THR A 126 -3.24 1.18 -10.96
CA THR A 126 -2.05 1.52 -11.75
C THR A 126 -1.16 2.47 -10.94
N TYR A 127 0.10 2.06 -10.73
CA TYR A 127 1.08 2.82 -9.95
C TYR A 127 0.64 3.04 -8.48
N THR A 128 -0.25 2.20 -7.95
CA THR A 128 -0.97 2.43 -6.68
C THR A 128 -1.53 3.86 -6.55
N ASN A 129 -1.82 4.50 -7.68
CA ASN A 129 -2.30 5.86 -7.75
C ASN A 129 -3.71 5.96 -7.18
N HIS A 130 -3.93 6.95 -6.32
CA HIS A 130 -5.20 7.22 -5.64
C HIS A 130 -6.18 8.09 -6.44
N GLY A 131 -5.83 8.50 -7.67
CA GLY A 131 -6.71 9.30 -8.52
C GLY A 131 -8.01 8.58 -8.84
N LEU A 132 -9.12 9.33 -8.89
CA LEU A 132 -10.46 8.76 -9.06
C LEU A 132 -10.56 7.85 -10.29
N GLN A 133 -9.98 8.25 -11.42
CA GLN A 133 -10.00 7.48 -12.67
C GLN A 133 -9.35 6.09 -12.54
N TYR A 134 -8.23 5.99 -11.81
CA TYR A 134 -7.55 4.71 -11.59
C TYR A 134 -8.33 3.83 -10.59
N SER A 135 -8.89 4.49 -9.57
CA SER A 135 -9.68 3.83 -8.54
C SER A 135 -11.00 3.28 -9.09
N GLU A 136 -11.72 4.04 -9.91
CA GLU A 136 -12.95 3.58 -10.57
C GLU A 136 -12.66 2.42 -11.54
N TYR A 137 -11.58 2.50 -12.31
CA TYR A 137 -11.18 1.42 -13.22
C TYR A 137 -10.92 0.10 -12.47
N LEU A 138 -10.20 0.15 -11.34
CA LEU A 138 -10.01 -1.03 -10.49
C LEU A 138 -11.34 -1.53 -9.91
N ALA A 139 -12.16 -0.63 -9.36
CA ALA A 139 -13.44 -0.99 -8.76
C ALA A 139 -14.36 -1.72 -9.75
N ASP A 140 -14.43 -1.27 -11.00
CA ASP A 140 -15.31 -1.84 -12.01
C ASP A 140 -14.99 -3.33 -12.27
N TYR A 141 -13.72 -3.71 -12.44
CA TYR A 141 -13.44 -5.12 -12.65
C TYR A 141 -13.41 -5.96 -11.36
N MET A 142 -13.23 -5.34 -10.18
CA MET A 142 -13.45 -6.03 -8.90
C MET A 142 -14.93 -6.37 -8.70
N GLU A 143 -15.86 -5.49 -9.09
CA GLU A 143 -17.29 -5.77 -9.10
C GLU A 143 -17.62 -6.93 -10.06
N ASP A 144 -17.01 -6.97 -11.24
CA ASP A 144 -17.17 -8.07 -12.21
C ASP A 144 -16.69 -9.43 -11.68
N LEU A 145 -15.61 -9.44 -10.89
CA LEU A 145 -15.10 -10.66 -10.24
C LEU A 145 -16.07 -11.19 -9.17
N ASN A 146 -16.86 -10.32 -8.58
CA ASN A 146 -17.86 -10.64 -7.55
C ASN A 146 -17.32 -11.55 -6.43
N ASP A 147 -16.10 -11.29 -5.99
CA ASP A 147 -15.41 -12.02 -4.91
C ASP A 147 -15.35 -11.12 -3.67
N PRO A 148 -16.03 -11.51 -2.56
CA PRO A 148 -16.07 -10.67 -1.34
C PRO A 148 -14.73 -10.62 -0.59
N ASN A 149 -13.74 -11.39 -1.00
CA ASN A 149 -12.43 -11.44 -0.38
C ASN A 149 -11.38 -10.65 -1.18
N LEU A 150 -11.80 -9.58 -1.85
CA LEU A 150 -10.93 -8.63 -2.53
C LEU A 150 -10.86 -7.31 -1.78
N ILE A 151 -9.68 -6.73 -1.73
CA ILE A 151 -9.38 -5.40 -1.18
C ILE A 151 -8.63 -4.60 -2.23
N ALA A 152 -8.97 -3.33 -2.41
CA ALA A 152 -8.20 -2.40 -3.22
C ALA A 152 -7.04 -1.82 -2.41
N THR A 153 -5.89 -1.56 -3.05
CA THR A 153 -4.78 -0.83 -2.44
C THR A 153 -4.40 0.40 -3.25
N VAL A 154 -4.09 1.47 -2.54
CA VAL A 154 -3.52 2.71 -3.07
C VAL A 154 -2.42 3.21 -2.16
N HIS A 155 -1.50 4.01 -2.68
CA HIS A 155 -0.50 4.74 -1.90
C HIS A 155 -0.82 6.23 -1.87
N TYR A 156 -0.41 6.91 -0.80
CA TYR A 156 -0.66 8.33 -0.65
C TYR A 156 0.60 9.13 -0.36
N TYR A 157 1.11 9.76 -1.42
CA TYR A 157 2.22 10.71 -1.39
C TYR A 157 1.87 11.89 -2.30
N SER A 158 1.13 12.88 -1.77
CA SER A 158 0.70 14.05 -2.56
C SER A 158 1.80 15.08 -2.74
N THR A 159 1.60 16.00 -3.69
CA THR A 159 2.53 17.11 -3.95
C THR A 159 2.72 18.02 -2.74
N SER A 160 1.65 18.35 -2.02
CA SER A 160 1.76 19.14 -0.78
C SER A 160 2.47 18.35 0.31
N ILE A 161 2.26 17.04 0.38
CA ILE A 161 2.98 16.17 1.31
C ILE A 161 4.47 16.11 0.95
N TYR A 162 4.83 16.04 -0.32
CA TYR A 162 6.24 16.14 -0.75
C TYR A 162 6.85 17.47 -0.34
N ALA A 163 6.18 18.59 -0.60
CA ALA A 163 6.64 19.91 -0.22
C ALA A 163 6.79 20.04 1.30
N PHE A 164 5.82 19.51 2.04
CA PHE A 164 5.81 19.47 3.48
C PHE A 164 6.96 18.60 4.05
N THR A 165 7.22 17.42 3.49
CA THR A 165 8.26 16.49 3.95
C THR A 165 9.67 16.90 3.57
N CYS A 166 9.82 17.53 2.41
CA CYS A 166 11.13 17.97 1.90
C CYS A 166 11.51 19.36 2.36
N ASN A 167 10.67 20.01 3.19
CA ASN A 167 10.84 21.40 3.65
C ASN A 167 10.98 22.39 2.48
N ILE A 168 10.21 22.16 1.43
CA ILE A 168 10.18 23.00 0.23
C ILE A 168 9.02 23.98 0.36
N GLY A 169 9.14 24.94 1.26
CA GLY A 169 8.23 26.08 1.36
C GLY A 169 6.96 25.89 2.18
N LEU A 170 6.73 24.74 2.80
CA LEU A 170 5.66 24.51 3.78
C LEU A 170 6.22 24.33 5.18
N ALA A 171 5.76 25.14 6.12
CA ALA A 171 6.18 25.08 7.52
C ALA A 171 5.12 24.43 8.43
N SER A 172 3.87 24.34 7.97
CA SER A 172 2.79 23.74 8.75
C SER A 172 1.81 22.94 7.90
N PHE A 173 1.12 22.00 8.53
CA PHE A 173 0.13 21.11 7.92
C PHE A 173 -1.07 21.85 7.29
N ASP A 174 -1.48 22.95 7.90
CA ASP A 174 -2.62 23.76 7.47
C ASP A 174 -2.22 24.98 6.62
N GLU A 175 -0.93 25.14 6.28
CA GLU A 175 -0.45 26.25 5.45
C GLU A 175 -0.92 26.05 4.00
N GLU A 176 -1.42 27.14 3.41
CA GLU A 176 -1.83 27.13 2.01
C GLU A 176 -0.61 27.10 1.08
N HIS A 177 -0.60 26.18 0.15
CA HIS A 177 0.42 26.03 -0.87
C HIS A 177 -0.23 25.69 -2.20
N TRP A 178 0.05 26.48 -3.25
CA TRP A 178 -0.57 26.35 -4.57
C TRP A 178 -2.10 26.30 -4.58
N GLY A 179 -2.75 27.05 -3.68
CA GLY A 179 -4.21 27.15 -3.59
C GLY A 179 -4.89 26.00 -2.83
N THR A 180 -4.12 25.15 -2.16
CA THR A 180 -4.62 24.06 -1.33
C THR A 180 -3.85 23.95 -0.01
N THR A 181 -4.29 23.09 0.89
CA THR A 181 -3.57 22.69 2.10
C THR A 181 -3.42 21.18 2.11
N ALA A 182 -2.43 20.65 2.85
CA ALA A 182 -2.29 19.18 3.01
C ALA A 182 -3.58 18.54 3.53
N ARG A 183 -4.28 19.19 4.44
CA ARG A 183 -5.59 18.76 4.95
C ARG A 183 -6.63 18.61 3.85
N LYS A 184 -6.79 19.61 2.97
CA LYS A 184 -7.75 19.53 1.86
C LYS A 184 -7.40 18.45 0.84
N GLU A 185 -6.12 18.23 0.60
CA GLU A 185 -5.67 17.13 -0.27
C GLU A 185 -6.03 15.77 0.32
N ILE A 186 -5.84 15.58 1.63
CA ILE A 186 -6.27 14.36 2.33
C ILE A 186 -7.79 14.18 2.27
N ASP A 187 -8.57 15.24 2.49
CA ASP A 187 -10.03 15.17 2.35
C ASP A 187 -10.45 14.74 0.94
N ASN A 188 -9.85 15.32 -0.09
CA ASN A 188 -10.11 14.95 -1.48
C ASN A 188 -9.71 13.50 -1.76
N PHE A 189 -8.56 13.10 -1.27
CA PHE A 189 -8.08 11.72 -1.38
C PHE A 189 -9.09 10.72 -0.79
N TYR A 190 -9.50 10.90 0.45
CA TYR A 190 -10.48 10.01 1.07
C TYR A 190 -11.86 10.06 0.40
N ASN A 191 -12.27 11.21 -0.10
CA ASN A 191 -13.50 11.32 -0.90
C ASN A 191 -13.42 10.51 -2.21
N CYS A 192 -12.26 10.49 -2.87
CA CYS A 192 -12.05 9.62 -4.03
C CYS A 192 -12.19 8.14 -3.67
N LEU A 193 -11.53 7.70 -2.60
CA LEU A 193 -11.63 6.31 -2.13
C LEU A 193 -13.05 5.93 -1.72
N LYS A 194 -13.74 6.84 -1.04
CA LYS A 194 -15.14 6.64 -0.67
C LYS A 194 -16.00 6.42 -1.90
N THR A 195 -15.89 7.29 -2.89
CA THR A 195 -16.69 7.23 -4.13
C THR A 195 -16.39 5.97 -4.93
N ALA A 196 -15.12 5.65 -5.12
CA ALA A 196 -14.70 4.54 -5.97
C ALA A 196 -14.96 3.17 -5.33
N PHE A 197 -14.77 3.05 -4.01
CA PHE A 197 -14.71 1.75 -3.34
C PHE A 197 -15.71 1.60 -2.20
N THR A 198 -15.62 2.39 -1.12
CA THR A 198 -16.39 2.08 0.10
C THR A 198 -17.90 2.26 -0.09
N ASP A 199 -18.34 3.20 -0.93
CA ASP A 199 -19.78 3.34 -1.28
C ASP A 199 -20.29 2.16 -2.12
N LYS A 200 -19.40 1.41 -2.76
CA LYS A 200 -19.70 0.17 -3.49
C LYS A 200 -19.51 -1.09 -2.63
N GLY A 201 -19.12 -0.96 -1.38
CA GLY A 201 -18.87 -2.08 -0.47
C GLY A 201 -17.52 -2.77 -0.70
N ILE A 202 -16.60 -2.18 -1.45
CA ILE A 202 -15.25 -2.67 -1.68
C ILE A 202 -14.35 -2.19 -0.54
N GLY A 203 -13.62 -3.12 0.11
CA GLY A 203 -12.64 -2.79 1.12
C GLY A 203 -11.40 -2.10 0.52
N VAL A 204 -10.79 -1.19 1.29
CA VAL A 204 -9.59 -0.46 0.86
C VAL A 204 -8.52 -0.51 1.94
N VAL A 205 -7.28 -0.65 1.54
CA VAL A 205 -6.09 -0.40 2.35
C VAL A 205 -5.26 0.71 1.70
N ILE A 206 -4.79 1.65 2.51
CA ILE A 206 -3.72 2.56 2.11
C ILE A 206 -2.42 1.84 2.41
N GLY A 207 -1.85 1.17 1.39
CA GLY A 207 -0.69 0.28 1.52
C GLY A 207 0.58 1.02 1.93
N GLU A 208 0.66 2.30 1.56
CA GLU A 208 1.73 3.18 1.99
C GLU A 208 1.23 4.62 2.13
N TYR A 209 1.63 5.25 3.20
CA TYR A 209 1.62 6.69 3.37
C TYR A 209 2.74 7.09 4.31
N GLY A 210 3.23 8.31 4.24
CA GLY A 210 4.29 8.72 5.15
C GLY A 210 4.96 10.01 4.74
N LEU A 211 6.05 10.29 5.46
CA LEU A 211 6.88 11.46 5.27
C LEU A 211 8.33 11.02 5.07
N PHE A 212 8.93 11.38 3.95
CA PHE A 212 10.28 10.92 3.58
C PHE A 212 11.39 11.38 4.53
N ASN A 213 11.20 12.47 5.26
CA ASN A 213 12.19 13.04 6.17
C ASN A 213 11.76 13.00 7.64
N MET A 214 10.92 12.04 8.05
CA MET A 214 10.61 11.85 9.45
C MET A 214 11.90 11.65 10.25
N GLY A 215 12.10 12.49 11.27
CA GLY A 215 13.26 12.39 12.15
C GLY A 215 14.53 13.10 11.67
N SER A 216 14.56 13.73 10.49
CA SER A 216 15.72 14.53 10.10
C SER A 216 15.76 15.85 10.86
N LYS A 217 16.99 16.33 11.18
CA LYS A 217 17.19 17.60 11.93
C LYS A 217 16.72 18.86 11.18
N ASN A 218 16.37 18.73 9.91
CA ASN A 218 15.81 19.79 9.07
C ASN A 218 14.31 19.60 8.85
N SER A 219 13.68 18.70 9.59
CA SER A 219 12.29 18.39 9.45
C SER A 219 11.40 19.44 10.11
N LEU A 220 10.19 19.42 9.69
CA LEU A 220 9.04 20.07 10.28
C LEU A 220 9.03 19.99 11.80
N ASN A 221 8.35 20.95 12.39
CA ASN A 221 7.99 20.86 13.80
C ASN A 221 7.29 19.52 14.05
N ASP A 222 7.70 18.81 15.10
CA ASP A 222 7.15 17.49 15.47
C ASP A 222 5.62 17.50 15.54
N GLY A 223 5.04 18.59 16.06
CA GLY A 223 3.58 18.73 16.14
C GLY A 223 2.89 18.75 14.78
N GLU A 224 3.51 19.33 13.75
CA GLU A 224 2.94 19.38 12.39
C GLU A 224 2.97 18.00 11.72
N VAL A 225 4.03 17.24 11.94
CA VAL A 225 4.13 15.84 11.48
C VAL A 225 3.05 14.97 12.13
N LEU A 226 2.86 15.14 13.43
CA LEU A 226 1.85 14.40 14.18
C LEU A 226 0.42 14.75 13.72
N LYS A 227 0.15 16.02 13.39
CA LYS A 227 -1.15 16.40 12.78
C LYS A 227 -1.43 15.64 11.48
N TYR A 228 -0.42 15.53 10.61
CA TYR A 228 -0.57 14.79 9.36
C TYR A 228 -0.90 13.32 9.61
N ILE A 229 -0.11 12.64 10.45
CA ILE A 229 -0.30 11.22 10.74
C ILE A 229 -1.65 10.98 11.42
N ASP A 230 -2.00 11.81 12.40
CA ASP A 230 -3.27 11.70 13.11
C ASP A 230 -4.46 11.91 12.17
N TYR A 231 -4.40 12.91 11.31
CA TYR A 231 -5.48 13.20 10.37
C TYR A 231 -5.67 12.10 9.32
N MET A 232 -4.57 11.53 8.81
CA MET A 232 -4.64 10.36 7.92
C MET A 232 -5.35 9.19 8.60
N ASN A 233 -4.95 8.83 9.81
CA ASN A 233 -5.55 7.74 10.56
C ASN A 233 -7.01 8.02 10.96
N TYR A 234 -7.31 9.24 11.38
CA TYR A 234 -8.67 9.66 11.68
C TYR A 234 -9.62 9.49 10.49
N LYS A 235 -9.24 9.99 9.33
CA LYS A 235 -10.04 9.88 8.10
C LYS A 235 -10.19 8.43 7.65
N GLY A 236 -9.12 7.63 7.76
CA GLY A 236 -9.19 6.19 7.49
C GLY A 236 -10.20 5.48 8.38
N GLN A 237 -10.16 5.74 9.68
CA GLN A 237 -11.11 5.15 10.62
C GLN A 237 -12.55 5.58 10.38
N GLU A 238 -12.81 6.83 9.98
CA GLU A 238 -14.16 7.29 9.62
C GLU A 238 -14.79 6.47 8.49
N LEU A 239 -13.99 6.00 7.55
CA LEU A 239 -14.42 5.27 6.37
C LEU A 239 -14.19 3.75 6.45
N GLY A 240 -13.62 3.27 7.55
CA GLY A 240 -13.25 1.86 7.70
C GLY A 240 -12.09 1.45 6.79
N ILE A 241 -11.22 2.39 6.42
CA ILE A 241 -10.04 2.19 5.57
C ILE A 241 -8.82 1.98 6.48
N CYS A 242 -8.11 0.89 6.28
CA CYS A 242 -6.85 0.61 6.98
C CYS A 242 -5.70 1.44 6.39
N THR A 243 -4.80 1.91 7.25
CA THR A 243 -3.63 2.70 6.86
C THR A 243 -2.35 1.99 7.27
N MET A 244 -1.34 1.95 6.38
CA MET A 244 -0.02 1.41 6.65
C MET A 244 1.03 2.51 6.51
N LEU A 245 1.61 2.92 7.64
CA LEU A 245 2.64 3.93 7.67
C LEU A 245 3.96 3.37 7.13
N TRP A 246 4.51 4.01 6.09
CA TRP A 246 5.80 3.64 5.53
C TRP A 246 6.93 3.96 6.51
N GLU A 247 7.52 2.91 7.08
CA GLU A 247 8.62 2.98 8.03
C GLU A 247 9.91 2.45 7.39
N CYS A 248 10.89 3.32 7.20
CA CYS A 248 12.18 3.00 6.58
C CYS A 248 13.38 3.14 7.54
N GLY A 249 13.18 2.99 8.84
CA GLY A 249 14.21 3.11 9.87
C GLY A 249 14.27 4.48 10.53
N ASN A 250 13.27 5.34 10.31
CA ASN A 250 13.20 6.68 10.91
C ASN A 250 12.43 6.72 12.23
N ILE A 251 11.49 5.80 12.42
CA ILE A 251 10.62 5.75 13.60
C ILE A 251 11.14 4.74 14.62
N ILE A 252 11.61 3.59 14.13
CA ILE A 252 12.15 2.50 14.97
C ILE A 252 13.62 2.31 14.66
N ASP A 253 14.48 2.41 15.67
CA ASP A 253 15.89 2.03 15.56
C ASP A 253 16.00 0.50 15.44
N ARG A 254 16.47 0.03 14.29
CA ARG A 254 16.57 -1.40 13.99
C ARG A 254 17.66 -2.17 14.77
N ASN A 255 18.50 -1.46 15.53
CA ASN A 255 19.50 -2.06 16.39
C ASN A 255 19.02 -2.22 17.83
N THR A 256 18.24 -1.23 18.33
CA THR A 256 17.73 -1.23 19.69
C THR A 256 16.28 -1.72 19.79
N TYR A 257 15.54 -1.69 18.68
CA TYR A 257 14.10 -1.96 18.58
C TYR A 257 13.25 -1.00 19.40
N GLU A 258 13.77 0.21 19.63
CA GLU A 258 13.09 1.28 20.34
C GLU A 258 12.71 2.40 19.37
N TYR A 259 11.74 3.24 19.77
CA TYR A 259 11.43 4.42 19.00
C TYR A 259 12.62 5.39 18.98
N THR A 260 12.98 5.89 17.81
CA THR A 260 14.00 6.95 17.64
C THR A 260 13.60 8.26 18.33
N ASN A 261 12.28 8.49 18.39
CA ASN A 261 11.63 9.56 19.14
C ASN A 261 10.40 8.96 19.85
N THR A 262 10.45 8.83 21.17
CA THR A 262 9.41 8.21 21.97
C THR A 262 8.06 8.94 21.83
N THR A 263 8.08 10.29 21.83
CA THR A 263 6.87 11.10 21.68
C THR A 263 6.17 10.81 20.33
N TRP A 264 6.94 10.65 19.27
CA TRP A 264 6.40 10.28 17.95
C TRP A 264 5.81 8.88 17.95
N GLY A 265 6.56 7.91 18.48
CA GLY A 265 6.12 6.53 18.51
C GLY A 265 4.81 6.36 19.29
N GLU A 266 4.72 6.98 20.46
CA GLU A 266 3.51 6.96 21.28
C GLU A 266 2.33 7.65 20.59
N ALA A 267 2.56 8.79 19.94
CA ALA A 267 1.53 9.52 19.21
C ALA A 267 1.02 8.73 18.01
N ILE A 268 1.91 8.12 17.22
CA ILE A 268 1.56 7.27 16.08
C ILE A 268 0.73 6.08 16.56
N GLN A 269 1.18 5.38 17.59
CA GLN A 269 0.47 4.25 18.17
C GLN A 269 -0.91 4.65 18.68
N SER A 270 -1.02 5.79 19.35
CA SER A 270 -2.29 6.29 19.85
C SER A 270 -3.24 6.66 18.71
N SER A 271 -2.77 7.33 17.66
CA SER A 271 -3.61 7.70 16.52
C SER A 271 -4.16 6.50 15.75
N MET A 272 -3.43 5.39 15.75
CA MET A 272 -3.86 4.14 15.11
C MET A 272 -4.84 3.34 15.98
N SER A 273 -4.74 3.40 17.31
CA SER A 273 -5.50 2.57 18.24
C SER A 273 -6.69 3.27 18.89
N GLU A 274 -6.59 4.57 19.17
CA GLU A 274 -7.54 5.34 19.98
C GLU A 274 -8.03 6.60 19.25
N ARG A 275 -8.99 6.42 18.40
CA ARG A 275 -9.53 7.41 17.48
C ARG A 275 -9.85 8.80 18.06
N SER A 276 -10.24 8.91 19.33
CA SER A 276 -10.92 10.11 19.82
C SER A 276 -10.03 11.12 20.56
N SER A 277 -8.85 10.74 21.01
CA SER A 277 -8.09 11.61 21.91
C SER A 277 -7.14 12.57 21.19
N TYR A 278 -6.63 12.21 20.02
CA TYR A 278 -5.69 13.03 19.25
C TYR A 278 -6.36 14.01 18.30
N ALA A 279 -7.39 13.58 17.58
CA ALA A 279 -8.12 14.42 16.62
C ALA A 279 -8.70 15.69 17.29
N THR A 280 -9.08 15.61 18.56
CA THR A 280 -9.59 16.76 19.33
C THR A 280 -8.50 17.65 19.90
N GLY A 281 -7.26 17.18 20.06
CA GLY A 281 -6.15 17.92 20.61
C GLY A 281 -5.43 18.80 19.60
N PHE A 282 -5.29 18.35 18.37
CA PHE A 282 -4.59 19.06 17.30
C PHE A 282 -5.46 20.03 16.50
N ASP A 283 -6.76 19.82 16.43
CA ASP A 283 -7.69 20.74 15.77
C ASP A 283 -7.99 22.02 16.58
N GLN A 284 -7.56 22.08 17.84
CA GLN A 284 -7.80 23.23 18.72
C GLN A 284 -6.60 24.15 18.91
N SER A 285 -5.48 23.86 18.28
CA SER A 285 -4.26 24.65 18.28
C SER A 285 -3.95 25.23 16.91
#